data_d8aa2073c7254503c7acd09f11abb29c
#
_entry.id   d8aa2073c7254503c7acd09f11abb29c
#
_cell.length_a   1.000
_cell.length_b   1.000
_cell.length_c   1.000
_cell.angle_alpha   90.00
_cell.angle_beta   90.00
_cell.angle_gamma   90.00
#
_symmetry.space_group_name_H-M   'P 1'
#
loop_
_entity.id
_entity.type
_entity.pdbx_description
1 polymer ?
#
loop_
_entity_poly.entity_id
_entity_poly.type
_entity_poly.pdbx_seq_one_letter_code
_entity_poly.pdbx_strand_id
1 'polypeptide(L)'
;MIAAIAVLFAAVSSNAQPGPGMMWRGSGGWGPGTQYNRMYDPKTVETITGEVISIDQFTPAKGMFGGIHMNVKTGKETISVHLGPSWYLENQDVKIEAKDRVEVKGSRIAFGGKPAIIAVEVRKGQEVLTLRDESGFPAWMAWRRR
;
A
#
# COMPACT_ATOMS: atom_id res chain seq x y z
N MET A 1 10.89 0.47 -15.82
CA MET A 1 10.44 0.57 -15.93
C MET A 1 9.92 1.43 -16.30
N ILE A 2 10.03 1.53 -16.20
CA ILE A 2 9.62 2.07 -16.37
C ILE A 2 9.19 2.89 -16.87
N ALA A 3 9.21 2.94 -16.88
CA ALA A 3 8.80 3.52 -17.14
C ALA A 3 8.18 4.18 -17.77
N ALA A 4 8.18 4.13 -17.66
CA ALA A 4 7.57 4.53 -17.89
C ALA A 4 6.90 5.16 -18.32
N ILE A 5 6.95 5.13 -18.18
CA ILE A 5 6.32 5.55 -18.19
C ILE A 5 5.73 6.40 -18.55
N ALA A 6 5.88 6.41 -18.40
CA ALA A 6 5.35 7.02 -18.29
C ALA A 6 4.67 7.75 -18.92
N VAL A 7 4.76 7.68 -18.98
CA VAL A 7 4.17 8.08 -19.09
C VAL A 7 3.35 8.59 -19.65
N LEU A 8 3.48 8.58 -19.73
CA LEU A 8 2.88 8.82 -19.74
C LEU A 8 2.06 9.21 -20.09
N PHE A 9 2.03 9.30 -20.16
CA PHE A 9 1.48 9.57 -19.97
C PHE A 9 0.76 10.06 -20.25
N ALA A 10 0.91 10.19 -20.33
CA ALA A 10 0.42 10.58 -20.10
C ALA A 10 -0.25 10.98 -20.44
N ALA A 11 -0.09 10.96 -20.53
CA ALA A 11 -0.62 11.21 -20.37
C ALA A 11 -1.39 11.49 -20.66
N VAL A 12 -1.35 11.48 -20.72
CA VAL A 12 -2.00 11.63 -20.52
C VAL A 12 -2.69 12.08 -20.72
N SER A 13 -2.71 12.14 -20.70
CA SER A 13 -3.27 12.51 -20.46
C SER A 13 -3.90 13.08 -20.74
N SER A 14 -4.00 13.23 -20.76
CA SER A 14 -4.52 13.69 -20.67
C SER A 14 -5.23 14.19 -20.94
N ASN A 15 -5.50 14.38 -20.89
CA ASN A 15 -6.26 14.73 -20.88
C ASN A 15 -7.03 15.13 -20.79
N ALA A 16 -7.14 15.06 -20.30
CA ALA A 16 -7.77 15.41 -20.08
C ALA A 16 -8.71 15.66 -19.80
N GLN A 17 -9.37 15.48 -19.36
CA GLN A 17 -10.37 15.64 -18.91
C GLN A 17 -10.59 16.10 -17.85
N PRO A 18 -10.87 16.68 -17.49
CA PRO A 18 -10.85 17.04 -16.35
C PRO A 18 -12.04 17.25 -15.69
N GLY A 19 -12.78 16.82 -15.48
CA GLY A 19 -13.89 17.01 -14.64
C GLY A 19 -13.58 16.89 -13.20
N PRO A 20 -14.54 17.12 -12.37
CA PRO A 20 -14.33 17.06 -10.93
C PRO A 20 -13.76 15.77 -10.45
N GLY A 21 -14.05 14.72 -11.14
CA GLY A 21 -13.50 13.44 -10.72
C GLY A 21 -12.03 13.37 -10.76
N MET A 22 -11.40 14.35 -11.36
CA MET A 22 -9.98 14.36 -11.42
C MET A 22 -9.34 14.39 -10.09
N MET A 23 -10.00 14.96 -9.13
CA MET A 23 -9.43 15.03 -7.83
C MET A 23 -9.14 13.67 -7.26
N TRP A 24 -9.88 12.70 -7.70
CA TRP A 24 -9.70 11.36 -7.17
C TRP A 24 -8.56 10.63 -7.79
N ARG A 25 -8.01 11.18 -8.81
CA ARG A 25 -6.88 10.55 -9.44
C ARG A 25 -5.70 10.49 -8.56
N GLY A 26 -5.66 11.34 -7.54
CA GLY A 26 -4.57 11.31 -6.61
C GLY A 26 -4.43 9.98 -5.90
N SER A 27 -5.52 9.21 -5.80
CA SER A 27 -5.43 7.92 -5.16
C SER A 27 -4.93 6.84 -6.11
N GLY A 28 -5.08 7.05 -7.44
CA GLY A 28 -4.54 6.12 -8.42
C GLY A 28 -4.94 4.68 -8.20
N GLY A 29 -6.19 4.43 -7.86
CA GLY A 29 -6.67 3.08 -7.60
C GLY A 29 -6.52 2.66 -6.15
N TRP A 30 -5.94 3.50 -5.32
CA TRP A 30 -5.72 3.20 -3.92
C TRP A 30 -6.82 3.73 -3.00
N GLY A 31 -7.93 4.18 -3.59
CA GLY A 31 -9.03 4.73 -2.82
C GLY A 31 -9.91 3.67 -2.19
N PRO A 32 -10.81 4.08 -1.30
CA PRO A 32 -11.55 3.12 -0.48
C PRO A 32 -12.54 2.25 -1.24
N GLY A 33 -13.05 2.69 -2.36
CA GLY A 33 -14.05 1.91 -3.08
C GLY A 33 -13.51 1.11 -4.24
N THR A 34 -12.19 1.05 -4.40
CA THR A 34 -11.61 0.37 -5.55
C THR A 34 -11.66 -1.14 -5.38
N GLN A 35 -11.53 -1.84 -6.50
CA GLN A 35 -11.53 -3.30 -6.46
C GLN A 35 -10.41 -3.82 -5.57
N TYR A 36 -9.24 -3.23 -5.65
CA TYR A 36 -8.14 -3.67 -4.82
C TYR A 36 -8.45 -3.48 -3.33
N ASN A 37 -8.95 -2.30 -2.97
CA ASN A 37 -9.18 -2.03 -1.55
C ASN A 37 -10.29 -2.89 -0.99
N ARG A 38 -11.21 -3.36 -1.83
CA ARG A 38 -12.27 -4.23 -1.36
C ARG A 38 -11.80 -5.63 -1.01
N MET A 39 -10.56 -5.96 -1.33
CA MET A 39 -10.01 -7.23 -0.88
C MET A 39 -9.73 -7.21 0.62
N TYR A 40 -9.60 -6.03 1.20
CA TYR A 40 -9.40 -5.91 2.63
C TYR A 40 -10.65 -6.44 3.36
N ASP A 41 -10.44 -7.28 4.34
CA ASP A 41 -11.54 -7.90 5.09
C ASP A 41 -11.27 -7.69 6.58
N PRO A 42 -12.09 -6.89 7.27
CA PRO A 42 -11.88 -6.67 8.71
C PRO A 42 -11.89 -7.95 9.53
N LYS A 43 -12.54 -8.99 9.01
CA LYS A 43 -12.64 -10.25 9.72
C LYS A 43 -11.35 -11.06 9.68
N THR A 44 -10.45 -10.76 8.76
CA THR A 44 -9.20 -11.50 8.64
C THR A 44 -8.00 -10.68 9.12
N VAL A 45 -8.24 -9.64 9.89
CA VAL A 45 -7.16 -8.83 10.43
C VAL A 45 -6.41 -9.64 11.47
N GLU A 46 -5.09 -9.63 11.37
CA GLU A 46 -4.24 -10.33 12.31
C GLU A 46 -2.97 -9.50 12.51
N THR A 47 -2.19 -9.90 13.48
CA THR A 47 -0.92 -9.25 13.77
C THR A 47 0.18 -10.26 13.59
N ILE A 48 1.21 -9.91 12.83
CA ILE A 48 2.39 -10.76 12.67
C ILE A 48 3.61 -9.95 13.09
N THR A 49 4.65 -10.69 13.47
CA THR A 49 5.92 -10.09 13.85
C THR A 49 7.01 -10.78 13.06
N GLY A 50 7.93 -10.02 12.51
CA GLY A 50 9.00 -10.62 11.74
C GLY A 50 10.03 -9.61 11.31
N GLU A 51 10.89 -10.09 10.42
CA GLU A 51 11.99 -9.29 9.89
C GLU A 51 11.71 -8.96 8.44
N VAL A 52 11.90 -7.69 8.07
CA VAL A 52 11.73 -7.25 6.69
C VAL A 52 12.88 -7.82 5.86
N ILE A 53 12.55 -8.60 4.84
CA ILE A 53 13.55 -9.19 3.95
C ILE A 53 13.84 -8.24 2.79
N SER A 54 12.79 -7.65 2.23
CA SER A 54 12.95 -6.76 1.08
C SER A 54 11.78 -5.81 1.02
N ILE A 55 11.99 -4.70 0.34
CA ILE A 55 10.95 -3.69 0.10
C ILE A 55 11.00 -3.37 -1.37
N ASP A 56 9.87 -3.48 -2.05
CA ASP A 56 9.83 -3.30 -3.48
C ASP A 56 8.61 -2.51 -3.91
N GLN A 57 8.69 -1.94 -5.08
CA GLN A 57 7.54 -1.31 -5.71
C GLN A 57 6.72 -2.36 -6.44
N PHE A 58 5.42 -2.14 -6.49
CA PHE A 58 4.55 -3.03 -7.24
C PHE A 58 3.30 -2.26 -7.64
N THR A 59 2.55 -2.83 -8.58
CA THR A 59 1.28 -2.28 -9.01
C THR A 59 0.25 -3.35 -8.76
N PRO A 60 -0.65 -3.16 -7.77
CA PRO A 60 -1.56 -4.24 -7.40
C PRO A 60 -2.52 -4.65 -8.51
N ALA A 61 -2.94 -3.69 -9.32
CA ALA A 61 -3.85 -3.98 -10.41
C ALA A 61 -3.53 -3.04 -11.55
N LYS A 62 -3.91 -3.47 -12.74
CA LYS A 62 -3.68 -2.69 -13.93
C LYS A 62 -4.29 -1.30 -13.78
N GLY A 63 -3.53 -0.28 -14.13
CA GLY A 63 -4.00 1.09 -14.08
C GLY A 63 -3.83 1.79 -12.75
N MET A 64 -3.37 1.08 -11.71
CA MET A 64 -3.14 1.72 -10.44
C MET A 64 -1.78 2.41 -10.42
N PHE A 65 -1.65 3.44 -9.57
CA PHE A 65 -0.35 4.04 -9.30
C PHE A 65 0.51 3.00 -8.60
N GLY A 66 1.82 3.16 -8.71
CA GLY A 66 2.74 2.28 -8.05
C GLY A 66 2.62 2.34 -6.54
N GLY A 67 2.84 1.22 -5.92
CA GLY A 67 2.80 1.11 -4.46
C GLY A 67 4.03 0.41 -3.93
N ILE A 68 4.04 0.25 -2.63
CA ILE A 68 5.15 -0.40 -1.93
C ILE A 68 4.62 -1.63 -1.22
N HIS A 69 5.34 -2.74 -1.38
CA HIS A 69 5.11 -3.90 -0.55
C HIS A 69 6.44 -4.34 0.03
N MET A 70 6.38 -5.08 1.10
CA MET A 70 7.58 -5.64 1.69
C MET A 70 7.34 -7.11 1.96
N ASN A 71 8.42 -7.89 1.97
CA ASN A 71 8.35 -9.28 2.34
C ASN A 71 8.84 -9.40 3.77
N VAL A 72 8.04 -10.03 4.61
CA VAL A 72 8.33 -10.15 6.03
C VAL A 72 8.46 -11.64 6.35
N LYS A 73 9.58 -11.99 6.98
CA LYS A 73 9.81 -13.36 7.39
C LYS A 73 9.40 -13.50 8.85
N THR A 74 8.40 -14.32 9.08
CA THR A 74 7.94 -14.63 10.44
C THR A 74 8.47 -15.99 10.84
N GLY A 75 8.08 -16.48 12.00
CA GLY A 75 8.46 -17.82 12.40
C GLY A 75 7.82 -18.93 11.57
N LYS A 76 6.82 -18.61 10.78
CA LYS A 76 6.07 -19.61 10.02
C LYS A 76 6.21 -19.47 8.52
N GLU A 77 6.44 -18.27 8.03
CA GLU A 77 6.33 -18.03 6.59
C GLU A 77 7.02 -16.73 6.23
N THR A 78 7.26 -16.55 4.95
CA THR A 78 7.61 -15.24 4.41
C THR A 78 6.39 -14.76 3.66
N ILE A 79 5.88 -13.60 4.01
CA ILE A 79 4.62 -13.13 3.46
C ILE A 79 4.78 -11.71 2.94
N SER A 80 4.08 -11.43 1.83
CA SER A 80 4.08 -10.09 1.25
C SER A 80 3.12 -9.21 2.03
N VAL A 81 3.58 -8.03 2.41
CA VAL A 81 2.77 -7.06 3.14
C VAL A 81 2.62 -5.83 2.26
N HIS A 82 1.38 -5.53 1.90
CA HIS A 82 1.08 -4.39 1.04
C HIS A 82 0.92 -3.15 1.90
N LEU A 83 1.72 -2.14 1.66
CA LEU A 83 1.73 -0.95 2.50
C LEU A 83 0.81 0.13 1.96
N GLY A 84 1.04 0.59 0.75
CA GLY A 84 0.22 1.66 0.20
C GLY A 84 0.90 2.29 -0.98
N PRO A 85 0.32 3.39 -1.48
CA PRO A 85 0.90 4.05 -2.65
C PRO A 85 2.25 4.66 -2.34
N SER A 86 3.14 4.60 -3.32
CA SER A 86 4.51 5.08 -3.15
C SER A 86 4.56 6.51 -2.68
N TRP A 87 3.71 7.38 -3.26
CA TRP A 87 3.76 8.78 -2.92
C TRP A 87 3.43 9.03 -1.44
N TYR A 88 2.56 8.21 -0.87
CA TYR A 88 2.21 8.36 0.53
C TYR A 88 3.37 7.90 1.42
N LEU A 89 3.92 6.74 1.10
CA LEU A 89 5.02 6.19 1.88
C LEU A 89 6.24 7.10 1.87
N GLU A 90 6.52 7.71 0.73
CA GLU A 90 7.68 8.57 0.60
C GLU A 90 7.57 9.82 1.45
N ASN A 91 6.36 10.18 1.84
CA ASN A 91 6.13 11.40 2.60
C ASN A 91 5.89 11.13 4.09
N GLN A 92 6.10 9.91 4.54
CA GLN A 92 5.94 9.59 5.94
C GLN A 92 7.27 9.70 6.66
N ASP A 93 7.21 10.03 7.96
CA ASP A 93 8.41 10.14 8.77
C ASP A 93 8.99 8.77 9.08
N VAL A 94 8.13 7.78 9.25
CA VAL A 94 8.58 6.43 9.57
C VAL A 94 9.04 5.76 8.30
N LYS A 95 10.29 5.31 8.29
CA LYS A 95 10.85 4.63 7.13
C LYS A 95 11.16 3.19 7.50
N ILE A 96 10.69 2.28 6.67
CA ILE A 96 10.92 0.86 6.87
C ILE A 96 12.02 0.42 5.92
N GLU A 97 12.96 -0.37 6.43
CA GLU A 97 14.09 -0.83 5.64
C GLU A 97 14.28 -2.32 5.80
N ALA A 98 15.02 -2.90 4.88
CA ALA A 98 15.37 -4.32 4.99
C ALA A 98 16.10 -4.56 6.30
N LYS A 99 15.82 -5.70 6.90
CA LYS A 99 16.37 -6.17 8.18
C LYS A 99 15.71 -5.54 9.40
N ASP A 100 14.79 -4.60 9.20
CA ASP A 100 14.03 -4.08 10.34
C ASP A 100 13.15 -5.16 10.93
N ARG A 101 13.03 -5.15 12.25
CA ARG A 101 12.02 -5.96 12.91
C ARG A 101 10.76 -5.16 13.03
N VAL A 102 9.66 -5.75 12.61
CA VAL A 102 8.40 -5.02 12.57
C VAL A 102 7.27 -5.89 13.12
N GLU A 103 6.24 -5.20 13.59
CA GLU A 103 4.98 -5.82 13.94
C GLU A 103 3.95 -5.25 12.99
N VAL A 104 3.27 -6.11 12.24
CA VAL A 104 2.33 -5.69 11.20
C VAL A 104 0.94 -6.14 11.59
N LYS A 105 0.01 -5.19 11.58
CA LYS A 105 -1.40 -5.48 11.75
C LYS A 105 -2.08 -5.27 10.41
N GLY A 106 -2.83 -6.25 9.94
CA GLY A 106 -3.50 -6.10 8.66
C GLY A 106 -4.35 -7.29 8.30
N SER A 107 -5.06 -7.17 7.18
CA SER A 107 -5.98 -8.17 6.69
C SER A 107 -5.24 -9.17 5.82
N ARG A 108 -5.39 -10.46 6.15
CA ARG A 108 -4.81 -11.52 5.32
C ARG A 108 -5.73 -11.79 4.15
N ILE A 109 -5.17 -11.72 2.96
CA ILE A 109 -5.92 -11.92 1.73
C ILE A 109 -5.17 -12.93 0.86
N ALA A 110 -5.82 -13.37 -0.21
CA ALA A 110 -5.16 -14.12 -1.26
C ALA A 110 -4.93 -13.16 -2.42
N PHE A 111 -3.68 -12.98 -2.79
CA PHE A 111 -3.33 -12.06 -3.85
C PHE A 111 -2.48 -12.80 -4.86
N GLY A 112 -2.98 -12.91 -6.09
CA GLY A 112 -2.26 -13.69 -7.10
C GLY A 112 -2.10 -15.13 -6.69
N GLY A 113 -3.04 -15.68 -5.94
CA GLY A 113 -2.99 -17.07 -5.49
C GLY A 113 -2.10 -17.31 -4.30
N LYS A 114 -1.54 -16.27 -3.71
CA LYS A 114 -0.63 -16.42 -2.57
C LYS A 114 -1.12 -15.56 -1.42
N PRO A 115 -0.80 -15.96 -0.18
CA PRO A 115 -1.19 -15.13 0.96
C PRO A 115 -0.44 -13.80 0.95
N ALA A 116 -1.16 -12.77 1.33
CA ALA A 116 -0.57 -11.45 1.49
C ALA A 116 -1.34 -10.74 2.60
N ILE A 117 -0.80 -9.61 3.05
CA ILE A 117 -1.46 -8.82 4.08
C ILE A 117 -1.61 -7.40 3.57
N ILE A 118 -2.83 -6.86 3.66
CA ILE A 118 -3.05 -5.45 3.43
C ILE A 118 -2.93 -4.78 4.79
N ALA A 119 -1.88 -3.99 4.97
CA ALA A 119 -1.50 -3.51 6.29
C ALA A 119 -2.38 -2.36 6.76
N VAL A 120 -2.78 -2.44 8.02
CA VAL A 120 -3.42 -1.34 8.74
C VAL A 120 -2.34 -0.44 9.31
N GLU A 121 -1.37 -1.05 9.97
CA GLU A 121 -0.25 -0.30 10.53
C GLU A 121 0.96 -1.19 10.64
N VAL A 122 2.12 -0.56 10.70
CA VAL A 122 3.39 -1.24 10.91
C VAL A 122 4.09 -0.55 12.07
N ARG A 123 4.49 -1.32 13.06
CA ARG A 123 5.25 -0.81 14.20
C ARG A 123 6.70 -1.21 14.06
N LYS A 124 7.55 -0.23 14.26
CA LYS A 124 8.99 -0.44 14.22
C LYS A 124 9.56 0.24 15.45
N GLY A 125 9.91 -0.55 16.47
CA GLY A 125 10.27 0.01 17.74
C GLY A 125 9.11 0.78 18.34
N GLN A 126 9.30 2.06 18.59
CA GLN A 126 8.24 2.89 19.13
C GLN A 126 7.54 3.71 18.05
N GLU A 127 7.97 3.55 16.81
CA GLU A 127 7.37 4.27 15.70
C GLU A 127 6.23 3.48 15.10
N VAL A 128 5.18 4.18 14.70
CA VAL A 128 4.02 3.54 14.08
C VAL A 128 3.76 4.22 12.75
N LEU A 129 3.72 3.40 11.70
CA LEU A 129 3.34 3.86 10.38
C LEU A 129 1.88 3.47 10.19
N THR A 130 1.00 4.46 10.13
CA THR A 130 -0.43 4.23 9.99
C THR A 130 -0.82 4.27 8.53
N LEU A 131 -1.45 3.22 8.05
CA LEU A 131 -1.77 3.09 6.64
C LEU A 131 -3.28 3.06 6.40
N ARG A 132 -4.03 2.43 7.27
CA ARG A 132 -5.49 2.35 7.15
C ARG A 132 -6.09 2.31 8.53
N ASP A 133 -7.40 2.54 8.61
CA ASP A 133 -8.08 2.24 9.88
C ASP A 133 -8.52 0.78 9.86
N GLU A 134 -9.16 0.34 10.91
CA GLU A 134 -9.48 -1.08 11.05
C GLU A 134 -10.57 -1.55 10.09
N SER A 135 -11.31 -0.62 9.52
CA SER A 135 -12.28 -0.99 8.48
C SER A 135 -11.65 -1.00 7.09
N GLY A 136 -10.38 -0.63 7.00
CA GLY A 136 -9.67 -0.64 5.74
C GLY A 136 -9.67 0.70 5.02
N PHE A 137 -10.19 1.73 5.66
CA PHE A 137 -10.22 3.05 5.02
C PHE A 137 -8.81 3.63 4.98
N PRO A 138 -8.32 4.02 3.80
CA PRO A 138 -6.93 4.44 3.66
C PRO A 138 -6.64 5.78 4.34
N ALA A 139 -5.53 5.82 5.07
CA ALA A 139 -5.13 7.05 5.73
C ALA A 139 -4.80 8.15 4.74
N TRP A 140 -4.33 7.79 3.56
CA TRP A 140 -3.95 8.81 2.57
C TRP A 140 -5.15 9.56 1.99
N MET A 141 -6.34 9.06 2.18
CA MET A 141 -7.51 9.79 1.71
C MET A 141 -7.75 11.04 2.53
N ALA A 142 -7.37 11.03 3.79
CA ALA A 142 -7.50 12.19 4.66
C ALA A 142 -6.21 13.01 4.73
N TRP A 143 -5.13 12.49 4.19
CA TRP A 143 -3.83 13.15 4.28
C TRP A 143 -3.73 14.26 3.24
N ARG A 144 -3.25 15.39 3.67
CA ARG A 144 -3.13 16.51 2.75
C ARG A 144 -1.71 16.93 2.62
N ARG A 145 -1.31 17.18 1.40
CA ARG A 145 0.00 17.71 1.17
C ARG A 145 0.02 19.17 1.49
N ARG A 146 1.06 19.62 2.08
CA ARG A 146 1.18 21.02 2.44
C ARG A 146 2.11 21.77 1.53
#